data_b80cbbc7171af572c10adc9f990afc51
#
_entry.id   b80cbbc7171af572c10adc9f990afc51
#
_cell.length_a   1.000
_cell.length_b   1.000
_cell.length_c   1.000
_cell.angle_alpha   90.00
_cell.angle_beta   90.00
_cell.angle_gamma   90.00
#
_symmetry.space_group_name_H-M   'P 1'
#
loop_
_entity.id
_entity.type
_entity.pdbx_description
1 polymer ?
#
loop_
_entity_poly.entity_id
_entity_poly.type
_entity_poly.pdbx_seq_one_letter_code
_entity_poly.pdbx_strand_id
1 'polypeptide(L)'
;MQSSLLEKNITIKRADYFPTLSFFGQYQFQSQDNTFNFNDYYWAQTFFIGLQLSYTLFDGFSRSSRVEQAIIEKQKVELSRMKYEEALKIQILQAKMNMDEAKKRIFAQEKSVQHADKALKIAQSRYKNGVGTQLEQIDTQTALILAQTNRIQAIYDYFIAKSDWEYAVTFDSF
;
A
#
# COMPACT_ATOMS: atom_id res chain seq x y z
N MET A 1 2.15 -12.93 7.72
CA MET A 1 3.12 -13.68 6.91
C MET A 1 4.56 -13.17 7.06
N GLN A 2 4.83 -11.89 6.82
CA GLN A 2 6.19 -11.34 6.89
C GLN A 2 6.82 -11.40 8.30
N SER A 3 6.06 -11.15 9.37
CA SER A 3 6.53 -11.26 10.77
C SER A 3 6.96 -12.69 11.14
N SER A 4 6.21 -13.69 10.68
CA SER A 4 6.54 -15.12 10.89
C SER A 4 7.84 -15.54 10.20
N LEU A 5 8.13 -14.99 9.01
CA LEU A 5 9.39 -15.22 8.31
C LEU A 5 10.58 -14.61 9.07
N LEU A 6 10.41 -13.43 9.65
CA LEU A 6 11.46 -12.76 10.44
C LEU A 6 11.73 -13.50 11.75
N GLU A 7 10.73 -14.09 12.39
CA GLU A 7 10.94 -14.95 13.56
C GLU A 7 11.78 -16.19 13.22
N LYS A 8 11.48 -16.82 12.08
CA LYS A 8 12.28 -17.94 11.60
C LYS A 8 13.71 -17.51 11.25
N ASN A 9 13.89 -16.31 10.70
CA ASN A 9 15.23 -15.76 10.44
C ASN A 9 16.03 -15.57 11.73
N ILE A 10 15.42 -15.07 12.82
CA ILE A 10 16.07 -14.98 14.13
C ILE A 10 16.47 -16.36 14.61
N THR A 11 15.63 -17.38 14.44
CA THR A 11 15.95 -18.76 14.81
C THR A 11 17.13 -19.32 14.00
N ILE A 12 17.18 -19.03 12.70
CA ILE A 12 18.31 -19.40 11.84
C ILE A 12 19.61 -18.72 12.32
N LYS A 13 19.56 -17.42 12.66
CA LYS A 13 20.74 -16.71 13.20
C LYS A 13 21.19 -17.26 14.57
N ARG A 14 20.26 -17.74 15.38
CA ARG A 14 20.57 -18.44 16.63
C ARG A 14 21.18 -19.82 16.39
N ALA A 15 20.85 -20.49 15.29
CA ALA A 15 21.45 -21.77 14.94
C ALA A 15 22.97 -21.70 14.70
N ASP A 16 23.50 -20.51 14.35
CA ASP A 16 24.95 -20.27 14.21
C ASP A 16 25.74 -20.46 15.54
N TYR A 17 25.04 -20.57 16.68
CA TYR A 17 25.67 -20.90 17.97
C TYR A 17 25.92 -22.40 18.15
N PHE A 18 25.37 -23.25 17.31
CA PHE A 18 25.53 -24.69 17.37
C PHE A 18 26.59 -25.18 16.37
N PRO A 19 27.23 -26.33 16.64
CA PRO A 19 28.11 -26.95 15.67
C PRO A 19 27.40 -27.30 14.37
N THR A 20 28.07 -27.11 13.26
CA THR A 20 27.58 -27.52 11.94
C THR A 20 28.20 -28.88 11.58
N LEU A 21 27.35 -29.87 11.33
CA LEU A 21 27.75 -31.18 10.81
C LEU A 21 27.46 -31.23 9.31
N SER A 22 28.50 -31.43 8.50
CA SER A 22 28.39 -31.54 7.06
C SER A 22 28.84 -32.93 6.61
N PHE A 23 28.07 -33.55 5.70
CA PHE A 23 28.49 -34.72 4.96
C PHE A 23 28.99 -34.29 3.60
N PHE A 24 30.11 -34.80 3.15
CA PHE A 24 30.65 -34.53 1.84
C PHE A 24 31.09 -35.80 1.13
N GLY A 25 30.94 -35.85 -0.17
CA GLY A 25 31.44 -36.84 -1.07
C GLY A 25 32.08 -36.18 -2.27
N GLN A 26 33.28 -36.57 -2.61
CA GLN A 26 34.00 -36.05 -3.77
C GLN A 26 34.49 -37.23 -4.62
N TYR A 27 34.23 -37.18 -5.89
CA TYR A 27 34.78 -38.08 -6.90
C TYR A 27 35.63 -37.23 -7.87
N GLN A 28 36.90 -37.63 -8.00
CA GLN A 28 37.87 -36.87 -8.79
C GLN A 28 38.60 -37.79 -9.76
N PHE A 29 38.65 -37.35 -11.02
CA PHE A 29 39.52 -37.88 -12.06
C PHE A 29 40.73 -36.96 -12.19
N GLN A 30 41.91 -37.52 -12.05
CA GLN A 30 43.16 -36.77 -12.24
C GLN A 30 44.13 -37.60 -13.07
N SER A 31 44.68 -36.96 -14.07
CA SER A 31 45.83 -37.51 -14.78
C SER A 31 46.97 -36.53 -14.67
N GLN A 32 48.14 -37.02 -14.34
CA GLN A 32 49.36 -36.24 -14.25
C GLN A 32 50.47 -37.02 -15.00
N ASP A 33 50.96 -36.40 -16.05
CA ASP A 33 52.11 -36.94 -16.81
C ASP A 33 53.05 -35.80 -17.17
N ASN A 34 54.33 -36.10 -17.31
CA ASN A 34 55.37 -35.15 -17.70
C ASN A 34 55.58 -35.09 -19.23
N THR A 35 54.85 -35.86 -20.01
CA THR A 35 54.93 -35.95 -21.47
C THR A 35 53.62 -35.53 -22.15
N PHE A 36 53.71 -34.91 -23.31
CA PHE A 36 52.53 -34.47 -24.11
C PHE A 36 51.89 -35.63 -24.90
N ASN A 37 52.11 -36.89 -24.52
CA ASN A 37 51.61 -38.05 -25.23
C ASN A 37 50.29 -38.56 -24.62
N PHE A 38 49.14 -38.15 -25.17
CA PHE A 38 47.81 -38.45 -24.64
C PHE A 38 47.48 -39.95 -24.53
N ASN A 39 48.20 -40.82 -25.21
CA ASN A 39 47.97 -42.28 -25.18
C ASN A 39 48.53 -42.94 -23.91
N ASP A 40 49.43 -42.29 -23.20
CA ASP A 40 50.12 -42.84 -22.03
C ASP A 40 49.58 -42.28 -20.71
N TYR A 41 48.49 -41.45 -20.77
CA TYR A 41 47.88 -40.83 -19.57
C TYR A 41 47.21 -41.89 -18.69
N TYR A 42 47.75 -42.04 -17.52
CA TYR A 42 47.09 -42.84 -16.46
C TYR A 42 46.09 -42.02 -15.72
N TRP A 43 44.80 -42.33 -15.88
CA TRP A 43 43.68 -41.67 -15.17
C TRP A 43 43.47 -42.27 -13.82
N ALA A 44 43.97 -41.63 -12.78
CA ALA A 44 43.71 -42.01 -11.39
C ALA A 44 42.30 -41.55 -11.01
N GLN A 45 41.52 -42.50 -10.49
CA GLN A 45 40.19 -42.26 -9.94
C GLN A 45 40.30 -42.24 -8.42
N THR A 46 39.84 -41.13 -7.80
CA THR A 46 39.87 -41.00 -6.37
C THR A 46 38.47 -40.67 -5.86
N PHE A 47 38.01 -41.42 -4.84
CA PHE A 47 36.74 -41.20 -4.18
C PHE A 47 36.96 -40.93 -2.72
N PHE A 48 36.40 -39.80 -2.20
CA PHE A 48 36.43 -39.43 -0.80
C PHE A 48 35.00 -39.26 -0.28
N ILE A 49 34.71 -39.84 0.89
CA ILE A 49 33.52 -39.54 1.65
C ILE A 49 33.95 -39.17 3.06
N GLY A 50 33.24 -38.25 3.67
CA GLY A 50 33.56 -37.85 5.03
C GLY A 50 32.45 -37.06 5.72
N LEU A 51 32.61 -36.93 7.03
CA LEU A 51 31.84 -36.07 7.90
C LEU A 51 32.75 -34.98 8.43
N GLN A 52 32.30 -33.74 8.34
CA GLN A 52 33.00 -32.57 8.86
C GLN A 52 32.14 -31.96 9.96
N LEU A 53 32.68 -31.84 11.18
CA LEU A 53 32.09 -31.05 12.25
C LEU A 53 32.86 -29.76 12.41
N SER A 54 32.13 -28.64 12.25
CA SER A 54 32.72 -27.29 12.38
C SER A 54 32.03 -26.56 13.53
N TYR A 55 32.83 -25.98 14.43
CA TYR A 55 32.35 -25.17 15.54
C TYR A 55 33.28 -23.97 15.77
N THR A 56 32.70 -22.77 15.70
CA THR A 56 33.44 -21.53 15.93
C THR A 56 33.43 -21.21 17.42
N LEU A 57 34.57 -21.30 18.09
CA LEU A 57 34.70 -21.03 19.53
C LEU A 57 34.56 -19.54 19.87
N PHE A 58 35.14 -18.67 19.04
CA PHE A 58 35.08 -17.22 19.22
C PHE A 58 35.06 -16.52 17.86
N ASP A 59 34.17 -15.53 17.71
CA ASP A 59 33.97 -14.76 16.48
C ASP A 59 33.91 -13.23 16.71
N GLY A 60 34.43 -12.76 17.85
CA GLY A 60 34.41 -11.34 18.18
C GLY A 60 33.00 -10.76 18.36
N PHE A 61 32.03 -11.55 18.91
CA PHE A 61 30.63 -11.18 19.13
C PHE A 61 29.82 -10.99 17.84
N SER A 62 30.36 -11.37 16.69
CA SER A 62 29.69 -11.22 15.39
C SER A 62 28.34 -11.95 15.36
N ARG A 63 28.21 -13.15 15.95
CA ARG A 63 26.94 -13.91 16.05
C ARG A 63 25.91 -13.17 16.87
N SER A 64 26.31 -12.61 18.02
CA SER A 64 25.41 -11.81 18.87
C SER A 64 24.86 -10.61 18.12
N SER A 65 25.74 -9.85 17.47
CA SER A 65 25.34 -8.67 16.67
C SER A 65 24.41 -9.03 15.52
N ARG A 66 24.61 -10.18 14.84
CA ARG A 66 23.72 -10.65 13.77
C ARG A 66 22.33 -11.04 14.30
N VAL A 67 22.24 -11.64 15.48
CA VAL A 67 20.95 -11.95 16.12
C VAL A 67 20.25 -10.67 16.53
N GLU A 68 20.97 -9.70 17.10
CA GLU A 68 20.41 -8.40 17.48
C GLU A 68 19.90 -7.62 16.26
N GLN A 69 20.66 -7.58 15.18
CA GLN A 69 20.22 -7.00 13.90
C GLN A 69 18.92 -7.64 13.40
N ALA A 70 18.80 -8.98 13.46
CA ALA A 70 17.58 -9.66 13.03
C ALA A 70 16.37 -9.34 13.94
N ILE A 71 16.59 -9.12 15.24
CA ILE A 71 15.56 -8.69 16.19
C ILE A 71 15.09 -7.25 15.86
N ILE A 72 16.04 -6.35 15.64
CA ILE A 72 15.74 -4.96 15.25
C ILE A 72 14.98 -4.91 13.92
N GLU A 73 15.37 -5.73 12.95
CA GLU A 73 14.66 -5.84 11.67
C GLU A 73 13.19 -6.26 11.86
N LYS A 74 12.93 -7.24 12.73
CA LYS A 74 11.56 -7.63 13.09
C LYS A 74 10.79 -6.47 13.72
N GLN A 75 11.40 -5.78 14.71
CA GLN A 75 10.76 -4.63 15.37
C GLN A 75 10.45 -3.50 14.37
N LYS A 76 11.37 -3.23 13.43
CA LYS A 76 11.16 -2.23 12.37
C LYS A 76 9.95 -2.56 11.50
N VAL A 77 9.78 -3.83 11.14
CA VAL A 77 8.61 -4.27 10.34
C VAL A 77 7.32 -4.16 11.16
N GLU A 78 7.34 -4.51 12.46
CA GLU A 78 6.19 -4.36 13.36
C GLU A 78 5.77 -2.89 13.51
N LEU A 79 6.74 -1.98 13.71
CA LEU A 79 6.47 -0.54 13.77
C LEU A 79 5.94 0.01 12.44
N SER A 80 6.48 -0.46 11.33
CA SER A 80 6.00 -0.09 10.00
C SER A 80 4.55 -0.54 9.78
N ARG A 81 4.20 -1.74 10.24
CA ARG A 81 2.82 -2.26 10.20
C ARG A 81 1.87 -1.36 11.01
N MET A 82 2.22 -1.02 12.26
CA MET A 82 1.40 -0.13 13.08
C MET A 82 1.18 1.23 12.40
N LYS A 83 2.25 1.78 11.81
CA LYS A 83 2.17 3.04 11.06
C LYS A 83 1.22 2.93 9.86
N TYR A 84 1.23 1.80 9.14
CA TYR A 84 0.29 1.56 8.04
C TYR A 84 -1.17 1.47 8.52
N GLU A 85 -1.42 0.76 9.63
CA GLU A 85 -2.75 0.64 10.21
C GLU A 85 -3.30 2.01 10.65
N GLU A 86 -2.47 2.86 11.25
CA GLU A 86 -2.84 4.23 11.62
C GLU A 86 -3.13 5.11 10.39
N ALA A 87 -2.28 5.03 9.36
CA ALA A 87 -2.48 5.77 8.12
C ALA A 87 -3.79 5.37 7.42
N LEU A 88 -4.11 4.07 7.41
CA LEU A 88 -5.36 3.56 6.85
C LEU A 88 -6.59 4.10 7.61
N LYS A 89 -6.55 4.09 8.94
CA LYS A 89 -7.63 4.66 9.76
C LYS A 89 -7.87 6.14 9.47
N ILE A 90 -6.78 6.91 9.31
CA ILE A 90 -6.88 8.33 8.95
C ILE A 90 -7.51 8.48 7.55
N GLN A 91 -7.11 7.65 6.58
CA GLN A 91 -7.65 7.68 5.23
C GLN A 91 -9.15 7.38 5.20
N ILE A 92 -9.60 6.35 5.94
CA ILE A 92 -11.03 6.01 6.07
C ILE A 92 -11.82 7.16 6.69
N LEU A 93 -11.30 7.75 7.77
CA LEU A 93 -11.92 8.89 8.42
C LEU A 93 -12.05 10.09 7.47
N GLN A 94 -10.98 10.40 6.73
CA GLN A 94 -10.98 11.49 5.76
C GLN A 94 -12.01 11.25 4.63
N ALA A 95 -12.05 10.04 4.08
CA ALA A 95 -13.02 9.69 3.04
C ALA A 95 -14.47 9.83 3.55
N LYS A 96 -14.73 9.40 4.80
CA LYS A 96 -16.05 9.58 5.44
C LYS A 96 -16.41 11.05 5.61
N MET A 97 -15.48 11.88 6.08
CA MET A 97 -15.71 13.31 6.25
C MET A 97 -16.02 13.99 4.91
N ASN A 98 -15.29 13.65 3.86
CA ASN A 98 -15.52 14.16 2.49
C ASN A 98 -16.92 13.77 1.98
N MET A 99 -17.36 12.54 2.21
CA MET A 99 -18.70 12.07 1.84
C MET A 99 -19.79 12.84 2.62
N ASP A 100 -19.61 13.03 3.93
CA ASP A 100 -20.56 13.76 4.77
C ASP A 100 -20.63 15.24 4.37
N GLU A 101 -19.52 15.85 3.98
CA GLU A 101 -19.49 17.22 3.46
C GLU A 101 -20.19 17.31 2.11
N ALA A 102 -19.91 16.39 1.17
CA ALA A 102 -20.57 16.35 -0.12
C ALA A 102 -22.09 16.21 0.03
N LYS A 103 -22.55 15.39 0.98
CA LYS A 103 -23.96 15.26 1.33
C LYS A 103 -24.58 16.58 1.80
N LYS A 104 -23.88 17.33 2.67
CA LYS A 104 -24.35 18.64 3.11
C LYS A 104 -24.43 19.65 1.95
N ARG A 105 -23.47 19.59 1.00
CA ARG A 105 -23.52 20.42 -0.22
C ARG A 105 -24.77 20.17 -1.06
N ILE A 106 -25.24 18.91 -1.21
CA ILE A 106 -26.48 18.63 -1.92
C ILE A 106 -27.65 19.40 -1.29
N PHE A 107 -27.80 19.35 0.04
CA PHE A 107 -28.88 20.08 0.73
C PHE A 107 -28.77 21.59 0.59
N ALA A 108 -27.55 22.14 0.59
CA ALA A 108 -27.34 23.58 0.37
C ALA A 108 -27.73 23.98 -1.05
N GLN A 109 -27.31 23.19 -2.07
CA GLN A 109 -27.65 23.47 -3.46
C GLN A 109 -29.15 23.28 -3.75
N GLU A 110 -29.81 22.35 -3.09
CA GLU A 110 -31.28 22.22 -3.18
C GLU A 110 -31.99 23.50 -2.74
N LYS A 111 -31.58 24.10 -1.62
CA LYS A 111 -32.10 25.39 -1.16
C LYS A 111 -31.79 26.53 -2.15
N SER A 112 -30.58 26.53 -2.73
CA SER A 112 -30.20 27.51 -3.75
C SER A 112 -31.11 27.43 -4.98
N VAL A 113 -31.44 26.23 -5.45
CA VAL A 113 -32.39 26.03 -6.55
C VAL A 113 -33.79 26.57 -6.17
N GLN A 114 -34.27 26.28 -4.96
CA GLN A 114 -35.56 26.80 -4.48
C GLN A 114 -35.59 28.32 -4.41
N HIS A 115 -34.51 28.96 -3.98
CA HIS A 115 -34.41 30.43 -3.94
C HIS A 115 -34.37 31.03 -5.35
N ALA A 116 -33.58 30.43 -6.25
CA ALA A 116 -33.48 30.91 -7.63
C ALA A 116 -34.83 30.72 -8.40
N ASP A 117 -35.56 29.64 -8.17
CA ASP A 117 -36.90 29.43 -8.74
C ASP A 117 -37.90 30.48 -8.25
N LYS A 118 -37.88 30.77 -6.94
CA LYS A 118 -38.74 31.87 -6.39
C LYS A 118 -38.38 33.23 -6.98
N ALA A 119 -37.10 33.55 -7.13
CA ALA A 119 -36.64 34.79 -7.73
C ALA A 119 -37.11 34.93 -9.19
N LEU A 120 -37.01 33.85 -9.96
CA LEU A 120 -37.50 33.81 -11.34
C LEU A 120 -39.03 34.08 -11.40
N LYS A 121 -39.81 33.41 -10.55
CA LYS A 121 -41.28 33.63 -10.48
C LYS A 121 -41.64 35.07 -10.14
N ILE A 122 -40.91 35.71 -9.23
CA ILE A 122 -41.09 37.11 -8.89
C ILE A 122 -40.77 38.00 -10.09
N ALA A 123 -39.61 37.80 -10.75
CA ALA A 123 -39.19 38.58 -11.91
C ALA A 123 -40.18 38.44 -13.07
N GLN A 124 -40.68 37.25 -13.34
CA GLN A 124 -41.73 36.98 -14.33
C GLN A 124 -43.06 37.69 -14.01
N SER A 125 -43.48 37.72 -12.75
CA SER A 125 -44.67 38.42 -12.32
C SER A 125 -44.52 39.92 -12.46
N ARG A 126 -43.35 40.48 -12.06
CA ARG A 126 -43.02 41.94 -12.25
C ARG A 126 -43.03 42.34 -13.71
N TYR A 127 -42.43 41.53 -14.58
CA TYR A 127 -42.41 41.77 -16.01
C TYR A 127 -43.80 41.76 -16.61
N LYS A 128 -44.62 40.76 -16.28
CA LYS A 128 -46.04 40.67 -16.73
C LYS A 128 -46.87 41.88 -16.31
N ASN A 129 -46.61 42.46 -15.14
CA ASN A 129 -47.32 43.64 -14.64
C ASN A 129 -46.67 44.96 -15.08
N GLY A 130 -45.69 44.91 -15.98
CA GLY A 130 -45.07 46.16 -16.53
C GLY A 130 -44.13 46.88 -15.57
N VAL A 131 -43.78 46.31 -14.39
CA VAL A 131 -42.91 46.94 -13.37
C VAL A 131 -41.52 46.29 -13.31
N GLY A 132 -41.23 45.31 -14.15
CA GLY A 132 -39.93 44.64 -14.28
C GLY A 132 -39.36 44.72 -15.69
N THR A 133 -38.09 44.48 -15.87
CA THR A 133 -37.40 44.45 -17.17
C THR A 133 -37.23 43.02 -17.68
N GLN A 134 -37.11 42.87 -19.01
CA GLN A 134 -36.78 41.58 -19.62
C GLN A 134 -35.38 41.11 -19.20
N LEU A 135 -34.42 42.01 -18.99
CA LEU A 135 -33.09 41.70 -18.50
C LEU A 135 -33.14 41.02 -17.12
N GLU A 136 -33.94 41.57 -16.19
CA GLU A 136 -34.14 41.00 -14.85
C GLU A 136 -34.71 39.56 -14.91
N GLN A 137 -35.58 39.26 -15.89
CA GLN A 137 -36.08 37.90 -16.10
C GLN A 137 -35.02 36.97 -16.68
N ILE A 138 -34.20 37.41 -17.64
CA ILE A 138 -33.11 36.63 -18.23
C ILE A 138 -32.05 36.32 -17.16
N ASP A 139 -31.67 37.30 -16.35
CA ASP A 139 -30.67 37.16 -15.29
C ASP A 139 -31.13 36.13 -14.24
N THR A 140 -32.39 36.18 -13.79
CA THR A 140 -32.94 35.24 -12.84
C THR A 140 -33.11 33.83 -13.42
N GLN A 141 -33.39 33.70 -14.73
CA GLN A 141 -33.43 32.42 -15.41
C GLN A 141 -32.03 31.82 -15.51
N THR A 142 -31.02 32.62 -15.83
CA THR A 142 -29.63 32.18 -15.86
C THR A 142 -29.17 31.73 -14.48
N ALA A 143 -29.52 32.47 -13.42
CA ALA A 143 -29.24 32.09 -12.04
C ALA A 143 -29.89 30.75 -11.65
N LEU A 144 -31.13 30.47 -12.08
CA LEU A 144 -31.77 29.19 -11.85
C LEU A 144 -31.05 28.05 -12.57
N ILE A 145 -30.66 28.23 -13.84
CA ILE A 145 -29.91 27.20 -14.59
C ILE A 145 -28.58 26.92 -13.90
N LEU A 146 -27.86 27.95 -13.45
CA LEU A 146 -26.59 27.77 -12.72
C LEU A 146 -26.80 27.04 -11.41
N ALA A 147 -27.82 27.36 -10.63
CA ALA A 147 -28.15 26.68 -9.39
C ALA A 147 -28.48 25.19 -9.62
N GLN A 148 -29.23 24.88 -10.70
CA GLN A 148 -29.52 23.47 -11.08
C GLN A 148 -28.27 22.72 -11.49
N THR A 149 -27.37 23.35 -12.26
CA THR A 149 -26.09 22.75 -12.65
C THR A 149 -25.22 22.45 -11.44
N ASN A 150 -25.09 23.40 -10.50
CA ASN A 150 -24.36 23.22 -9.25
C ASN A 150 -24.94 22.10 -8.39
N ARG A 151 -26.26 21.94 -8.37
CA ARG A 151 -26.92 20.81 -7.67
C ARG A 151 -26.56 19.48 -8.31
N ILE A 152 -26.56 19.36 -9.64
CA ILE A 152 -26.15 18.15 -10.34
C ILE A 152 -24.68 17.83 -10.03
N GLN A 153 -23.81 18.83 -10.05
CA GLN A 153 -22.40 18.67 -9.70
C GLN A 153 -22.25 18.17 -8.26
N ALA A 154 -22.98 18.72 -7.30
CA ALA A 154 -22.93 18.28 -5.91
C ALA A 154 -23.37 16.82 -5.73
N ILE A 155 -24.37 16.37 -6.50
CA ILE A 155 -24.81 14.97 -6.50
C ILE A 155 -23.70 14.06 -7.06
N TYR A 156 -23.07 14.47 -8.16
CA TYR A 156 -21.96 13.73 -8.74
C TYR A 156 -20.77 13.60 -7.78
N ASP A 157 -20.37 14.73 -7.15
CA ASP A 157 -19.31 14.75 -6.14
C ASP A 157 -19.60 13.83 -4.95
N TYR A 158 -20.88 13.75 -4.54
CA TYR A 158 -21.28 12.82 -3.48
C TYR A 158 -21.09 11.35 -3.88
N PHE A 159 -21.43 10.98 -5.10
CA PHE A 159 -21.25 9.61 -5.57
C PHE A 159 -19.77 9.23 -5.65
N ILE A 160 -18.91 10.16 -6.09
CA ILE A 160 -17.45 9.95 -6.06
C ILE A 160 -16.98 9.74 -4.62
N ALA A 161 -17.28 10.68 -3.72
CA ALA A 161 -16.85 10.60 -2.34
C ALA A 161 -17.38 9.35 -1.61
N LYS A 162 -18.59 8.89 -1.96
CA LYS A 162 -19.16 7.64 -1.47
C LYS A 162 -18.37 6.42 -1.96
N SER A 163 -18.03 6.37 -3.24
CA SER A 163 -17.22 5.30 -3.81
C SER A 163 -15.82 5.25 -3.20
N ASP A 164 -15.20 6.41 -2.96
CA ASP A 164 -13.89 6.51 -2.31
C ASP A 164 -13.94 5.99 -0.87
N TRP A 165 -15.01 6.28 -0.13
CA TRP A 165 -15.21 5.76 1.21
C TRP A 165 -15.45 4.25 1.21
N GLU A 166 -16.30 3.72 0.33
CA GLU A 166 -16.54 2.28 0.20
C GLU A 166 -15.25 1.52 -0.17
N TYR A 167 -14.45 2.09 -1.06
CA TYR A 167 -13.15 1.54 -1.42
C TYR A 167 -12.19 1.51 -0.21
N ALA A 168 -12.07 2.62 0.53
CA ALA A 168 -11.21 2.68 1.70
C ALA A 168 -11.59 1.67 2.79
N VAL A 169 -12.89 1.46 3.03
CA VAL A 169 -13.39 0.48 4.03
C VAL A 169 -13.15 -0.96 3.59
N THR A 170 -13.22 -1.25 2.29
CA THR A 170 -12.99 -2.61 1.78
C THR A 170 -11.55 -3.07 2.04
N PHE A 171 -10.57 -2.16 2.01
CA PHE A 171 -9.18 -2.49 2.34
C PHE A 171 -8.90 -2.75 3.83
N ASP A 172 -9.75 -2.26 4.75
CA ASP A 172 -9.61 -2.53 6.19
C ASP A 172 -10.13 -3.94 6.56
N SER A 173 -10.88 -4.59 5.67
CA SER A 173 -11.48 -5.91 5.91
C SER A 173 -10.58 -7.09 5.50
N PHE A 174 -9.37 -6.85 4.99
CA PHE A 174 -8.35 -7.86 4.64
C PHE A 174 -7.12 -7.78 5.54
#